data_7515e11926c069c42b8de05f93971b28
#
_entry.id   7515e11926c069c42b8de05f93971b28
#
_cell.length_a   1.000
_cell.length_b   1.000
_cell.length_c   1.000
_cell.angle_alpha   90.00
_cell.angle_beta   90.00
_cell.angle_gamma   90.00
#
_symmetry.space_group_name_H-M   'P 1'
#
loop_
_entity.id
_entity.type
_entity.pdbx_description
1 polymer ?
#
loop_
_entity_poly.entity_id
_entity_poly.type
_entity_poly.pdbx_seq_one_letter_code
_entity_poly.pdbx_strand_id
1 'polypeptide(L)' 'MGLKIGGFYNWKYQPERLIYVGKDCCWHQFKQIGDPRPVWCEVLDEDLHMIEETIQGE' A
#
# COMPACT_ATOMS: atom_id res chain seq x y z
N MET A 1 6.44 12.63 5.16
CA MET A 1 6.74 11.79 4.04
C MET A 1 5.48 11.11 3.55
N GLY A 2 5.16 11.27 2.32
CA GLY A 2 3.93 10.77 1.79
C GLY A 2 4.11 9.52 0.94
N LEU A 3 3.00 8.86 0.70
CA LEU A 3 2.96 7.74 -0.20
C LEU A 3 2.77 8.25 -1.63
N LYS A 4 3.29 7.50 -2.57
CA LYS A 4 3.20 7.89 -3.98
C LYS A 4 2.19 7.01 -4.68
N ILE A 5 1.18 7.62 -5.31
CA ILE A 5 0.18 6.86 -6.06
C ILE A 5 0.89 6.10 -7.18
N GLY A 6 0.58 4.82 -7.28
CA GLY A 6 1.24 3.95 -8.24
C GLY A 6 2.53 3.33 -7.74
N GLY A 7 2.99 3.75 -6.56
CA GLY A 7 4.18 3.17 -5.97
C GLY A 7 3.90 1.80 -5.39
N PHE A 8 4.97 1.05 -5.20
CA PHE A 8 4.86 -0.31 -4.67
C PHE A 8 5.21 -0.32 -3.19
N TYR A 9 4.37 -0.98 -2.40
CA TYR A 9 4.52 -1.04 -0.96
C TYR A 9 4.19 -2.43 -0.47
N ASN A 10 4.49 -2.70 0.79
CA ASN A 10 4.12 -3.96 1.41
C ASN A 10 3.98 -3.74 2.91
N TRP A 11 3.18 -4.57 3.53
CA TRP A 11 3.11 -4.61 4.98
C TRP A 11 4.41 -5.22 5.51
N LYS A 12 4.89 -4.69 6.61
CA LYS A 12 6.04 -5.32 7.28
C LYS A 12 5.70 -6.76 7.59
N TYR A 13 6.65 -7.63 7.33
CA TYR A 13 6.53 -9.06 7.62
C TYR A 13 5.49 -9.78 6.78
N GLN A 14 5.02 -9.18 5.69
CA GLN A 14 4.05 -9.78 4.79
C GLN A 14 4.61 -9.83 3.39
N PRO A 15 4.36 -10.92 2.66
CA PRO A 15 4.91 -11.06 1.31
C PRO A 15 4.10 -10.37 0.21
N GLU A 16 2.87 -9.98 0.50
CA GLU A 16 2.00 -9.40 -0.52
C GLU A 16 2.55 -8.07 -1.00
N ARG A 17 2.46 -7.83 -2.29
CA ARG A 17 2.86 -6.58 -2.89
C ARG A 17 1.63 -5.73 -3.13
N LEU A 18 1.73 -4.49 -2.73
CA LEU A 18 0.61 -3.56 -2.80
C LEU A 18 0.96 -2.39 -3.69
N ILE A 19 -0.06 -1.80 -4.29
CA ILE A 19 0.07 -0.56 -5.05
C ILE A 19 -0.80 0.48 -4.37
N TYR A 20 -0.21 1.62 -4.05
CA TYR A 20 -0.97 2.70 -3.42
C TYR A 20 -1.86 3.34 -4.47
N VAL A 21 -3.17 3.40 -4.20
CA VAL A 21 -4.11 3.96 -5.15
C VAL A 21 -4.64 5.32 -4.74
N GLY A 22 -4.35 5.76 -3.53
CA GLY A 22 -4.74 7.08 -3.11
C GLY A 22 -5.32 7.09 -1.72
N LYS A 23 -5.77 8.26 -1.30
CA LYS A 23 -6.32 8.44 0.04
C LYS A 23 -7.79 8.84 -0.10
N ASP A 24 -8.65 8.20 0.68
CA ASP A 24 -10.06 8.52 0.74
C ASP A 24 -10.39 8.92 2.16
N CYS A 25 -10.64 10.19 2.38
CA CYS A 25 -10.84 10.75 3.72
C CYS A 25 -9.62 10.49 4.59
N CYS A 26 -9.71 9.58 5.54
CA CYS A 26 -8.62 9.27 6.44
C CYS A 26 -8.01 7.89 6.16
N TRP A 27 -8.40 7.25 5.08
CA TRP A 27 -7.92 5.90 4.77
C TRP A 27 -7.03 5.94 3.55
N HIS A 28 -5.82 5.39 3.70
CA HIS A 28 -4.92 5.16 2.56
C HIS A 28 -5.31 3.83 1.95
N GLN A 29 -5.55 3.80 0.66
CA GLN A 29 -6.07 2.62 -0.01
C GLN A 29 -5.00 1.98 -0.85
N PHE A 30 -4.95 0.66 -0.80
CA PHE A 30 -3.98 -0.12 -1.54
C PHE A 30 -4.68 -1.25 -2.26
N LYS A 31 -4.21 -1.57 -3.46
CA LYS A 31 -4.65 -2.76 -4.15
C LYS A 31 -3.51 -3.77 -4.12
N GLN A 32 -3.85 -5.04 -4.22
CA GLN A 32 -2.85 -6.09 -4.23
C GLN A 32 -2.58 -6.52 -5.67
N ILE A 33 -1.31 -6.65 -6.01
CA ILE A 33 -0.93 -7.11 -7.34
C ILE A 33 -1.43 -8.54 -7.50
N GLY A 34 -2.17 -8.77 -8.58
CA GLY A 34 -2.72 -10.10 -8.85
C GLY A 34 -4.14 -10.27 -8.36
N ASP A 35 -4.67 -9.34 -7.59
CA ASP A 35 -6.04 -9.40 -7.11
C ASP A 35 -6.88 -8.44 -7.94
N PRO A 36 -8.02 -8.87 -8.49
CA PRO A 36 -8.82 -8.03 -9.38
C PRO A 36 -9.56 -6.90 -8.69
N ARG A 37 -9.64 -6.91 -7.37
CA ARG A 37 -10.38 -5.86 -6.66
C ARG A 37 -9.64 -4.54 -6.73
N PRO A 38 -10.35 -3.41 -6.89
CA PRO A 38 -9.69 -2.11 -6.97
C PRO A 38 -9.07 -1.66 -5.66
N VAL A 39 -9.59 -2.11 -4.54
CA VAL A 39 -9.03 -1.81 -3.23
C VAL A 39 -8.95 -3.10 -2.44
N TRP A 40 -7.76 -3.45 -2.00
CA TRP A 40 -7.56 -4.68 -1.24
C TRP A 40 -7.56 -4.40 0.26
N CYS A 41 -6.93 -3.29 0.67
CA CYS A 41 -6.92 -2.95 2.08
C CYS A 41 -6.86 -1.44 2.26
N GLU A 42 -7.25 -0.98 3.43
CA GLU A 42 -7.22 0.43 3.79
C GLU A 42 -6.46 0.57 5.09
N VAL A 43 -5.68 1.65 5.19
CA VAL A 43 -4.78 1.86 6.31
C VAL A 43 -4.92 3.28 6.80
N LEU A 44 -5.07 3.44 8.11
CA LEU A 44 -5.11 4.77 8.72
C LEU A 44 -3.71 5.37 8.80
N ASP A 45 -3.65 6.70 8.89
CA ASP A 45 -2.36 7.38 9.03
C ASP A 45 -1.54 6.80 10.17
N GLU A 46 -2.18 6.51 11.29
CA GLU A 46 -1.47 6.03 12.46
C GLU A 46 -0.88 4.65 12.27
N ASP A 47 -1.33 3.92 11.26
CA ASP A 47 -0.83 2.58 10.98
C ASP A 47 0.13 2.55 9.80
N LEU A 48 0.43 3.70 9.21
CA LEU A 48 1.33 3.73 8.06
C LEU A 48 2.73 3.26 8.40
N HIS A 49 3.11 3.30 9.66
CA HIS A 49 4.43 2.82 10.05
C HIS A 49 4.60 1.32 9.78
N MET A 50 3.51 0.61 9.56
CA MET A 50 3.56 -0.81 9.22
C MET A 50 3.68 -1.06 7.72
N ILE A 51 3.66 0.01 6.93
CA ILE A 51 3.79 -0.08 5.48
C ILE A 51 5.20 0.34 5.09
N GLU A 52 5.85 -0.45 4.26
CA GLU A 52 7.19 -0.15 3.77
C GLU A 52 7.16 -0.03 2.26
N GLU A 53 8.04 0.80 1.75
CA GLU A 53 8.21 0.88 0.31
C GLU A 53 8.91 -0.38 -0.17
N THR A 54 8.32 -1.04 -1.16
CA THR A 54 8.90 -2.25 -1.71
C THR A 54 10.07 -1.87 -2.59
N ILE A 55 11.24 -2.46 -2.32
CA ILE A 55 12.41 -2.24 -3.15
C ILE A 55 12.29 -3.20 -4.33
N GLN A 56 12.28 -2.65 -5.53
CA GLN A 56 12.24 -3.46 -6.72
C GLN A 56 13.59 -4.08 -6.88
N GLY A 57 13.63 -5.36 -6.88
CA GLY A 57 14.84 -6.08 -6.97
C GLY A 57 15.52 -5.79 -8.24
N GLU A 58 16.47 -5.86 -8.32
CA GLU A 58 16.91 -5.70 -9.43
C GLU A 58 17.47 -6.64 -9.71
#